data_e6e6924aa66c45e83313943c6f401dfc
#
_entry.id   e6e6924aa66c45e83313943c6f401dfc
#
_cell.length_a   1.000
_cell.length_b   1.000
_cell.length_c   1.000
_cell.angle_alpha   90.00
_cell.angle_beta   90.00
_cell.angle_gamma   90.00
#
_symmetry.space_group_name_H-M   'P 1'
#
loop_
_entity.id
_entity.type
_entity.pdbx_description
1 polymer ?
#
loop_
_entity_poly.entity_id
_entity_poly.type
_entity_poly.pdbx_seq_one_letter_code
_entity_poly.pdbx_strand_id
1 'polypeptide(L)'
;VTPSGPQPSETFTPEQLEAANTVIEYFRISDEVYSSLDGDPQPLKDITTGQTQELDMEELNDYRKNGQVQTGVTIVRITNASVVKEENGLAVVTVQACTDTSKADIVDSKTGKSIFEPGKRSIRLKWNIDVAKTGDGWKIGDSTNENALGCPA
;
A
#
# COMPACT_ATOMS: atom_id res chain seq x y z
N VAL A 1 -7.92 -14.00 -3.07
CA VAL A 1 -8.74 -12.98 -2.41
C VAL A 1 -8.49 -11.64 -3.06
N THR A 2 -9.52 -10.99 -3.52
CA THR A 2 -9.42 -9.66 -4.13
C THR A 2 -9.32 -8.61 -3.02
N PRO A 3 -8.43 -7.61 -3.16
CA PRO A 3 -8.41 -6.52 -2.21
C PRO A 3 -9.77 -5.86 -2.10
N SER A 4 -10.11 -5.44 -0.91
CA SER A 4 -11.38 -4.77 -0.67
C SER A 4 -11.38 -3.39 -1.33
N GLY A 5 -12.46 -3.04 -1.98
CA GLY A 5 -12.68 -1.67 -2.42
C GLY A 5 -13.01 -0.75 -1.25
N PRO A 6 -13.18 0.55 -1.51
CA PRO A 6 -13.65 1.46 -0.47
C PRO A 6 -14.93 0.92 0.13
N GLN A 7 -15.07 1.02 1.44
CA GLN A 7 -16.32 0.66 2.08
C GLN A 7 -17.43 1.54 1.52
N PRO A 8 -18.61 0.98 1.25
CA PRO A 8 -19.74 1.80 0.82
C PRO A 8 -19.96 2.88 1.86
N SER A 9 -19.69 4.11 1.50
CA SER A 9 -19.95 5.25 2.33
C SER A 9 -20.59 6.31 1.47
N GLU A 10 -21.86 6.54 1.72
CA GLU A 10 -22.58 7.62 1.04
C GLU A 10 -22.04 8.98 1.38
N THR A 11 -21.17 9.05 2.41
CA THR A 11 -20.57 10.29 2.86
C THR A 11 -19.27 10.64 2.13
N PHE A 12 -18.69 9.70 1.37
CA PHE A 12 -17.47 10.00 0.60
C PHE A 12 -17.80 10.91 -0.58
N THR A 13 -17.06 12.01 -0.65
CA THR A 13 -17.10 12.86 -1.85
C THR A 13 -16.39 12.14 -3.00
N PRO A 14 -16.59 12.60 -4.27
CA PRO A 14 -15.85 12.02 -5.38
C PRO A 14 -14.34 12.06 -5.19
N GLU A 15 -13.79 13.14 -4.63
CA GLU A 15 -12.35 13.25 -4.38
C GLU A 15 -11.86 12.28 -3.32
N GLN A 16 -12.62 12.12 -2.23
CA GLN A 16 -12.30 11.12 -1.22
C GLN A 16 -12.32 9.71 -1.79
N LEU A 17 -13.29 9.42 -2.65
CA LEU A 17 -13.40 8.11 -3.29
C LEU A 17 -12.23 7.86 -4.24
N GLU A 18 -11.84 8.84 -5.03
CA GLU A 18 -10.68 8.74 -5.92
C GLU A 18 -9.39 8.49 -5.13
N ALA A 19 -9.19 9.20 -4.02
CA ALA A 19 -8.03 9.00 -3.16
C ALA A 19 -8.03 7.59 -2.53
N ALA A 20 -9.18 7.14 -2.06
CA ALA A 20 -9.32 5.80 -1.49
C ALA A 20 -9.03 4.71 -2.53
N ASN A 21 -9.53 4.87 -3.75
CA ASN A 21 -9.25 3.95 -4.85
C ASN A 21 -7.76 3.95 -5.21
N THR A 22 -7.08 5.07 -5.10
CA THR A 22 -5.64 5.17 -5.32
C THR A 22 -4.88 4.32 -4.30
N VAL A 23 -5.31 4.32 -3.03
CA VAL A 23 -4.70 3.48 -1.99
C VAL A 23 -4.86 1.99 -2.33
N ILE A 24 -6.05 1.58 -2.76
CA ILE A 24 -6.31 0.19 -3.14
C ILE A 24 -5.42 -0.22 -4.31
N GLU A 25 -5.34 0.64 -5.31
CA GLU A 25 -4.52 0.41 -6.50
C GLU A 25 -3.02 0.35 -6.15
N TYR A 26 -2.58 1.19 -5.24
CA TYR A 26 -1.21 1.17 -4.74
C TYR A 26 -0.83 -0.20 -4.17
N PHE A 27 -1.66 -0.75 -3.30
CA PHE A 27 -1.36 -2.07 -2.72
C PHE A 27 -1.41 -3.18 -3.77
N ARG A 28 -2.32 -3.09 -4.73
CA ARG A 28 -2.38 -4.05 -5.84
C ARG A 28 -1.11 -4.01 -6.68
N ILE A 29 -0.67 -2.82 -7.06
CA ILE A 29 0.55 -2.63 -7.84
C ILE A 29 1.77 -3.09 -7.04
N SER A 30 1.82 -2.76 -5.76
CA SER A 30 2.89 -3.16 -4.87
C SER A 30 3.01 -4.70 -4.80
N ASP A 31 1.89 -5.40 -4.59
CA ASP A 31 1.87 -6.86 -4.58
C ASP A 31 2.46 -7.42 -5.88
N GLU A 32 2.07 -6.85 -7.01
CA GLU A 32 2.52 -7.30 -8.33
C GLU A 32 4.02 -7.04 -8.56
N VAL A 33 4.48 -5.83 -8.27
CA VAL A 33 5.88 -5.44 -8.48
C VAL A 33 6.82 -6.26 -7.58
N TYR A 34 6.43 -6.50 -6.33
CA TYR A 34 7.25 -7.27 -5.40
C TYR A 34 7.24 -8.77 -5.69
N SER A 35 6.36 -9.24 -6.57
CA SER A 35 6.21 -10.67 -6.86
C SER A 35 7.31 -11.25 -7.75
N SER A 36 8.17 -10.42 -8.32
CA SER A 36 9.26 -10.89 -9.18
C SER A 36 10.56 -10.14 -8.89
N LEU A 37 11.69 -10.78 -9.25
CA LEU A 37 13.02 -10.19 -9.06
C LEU A 37 13.35 -9.15 -10.13
N ASP A 38 12.69 -9.18 -11.28
CA ASP A 38 13.08 -8.41 -12.46
C ASP A 38 11.93 -7.68 -13.14
N GLY A 39 10.73 -7.70 -12.54
CA GLY A 39 9.58 -6.96 -13.07
C GLY A 39 9.82 -5.45 -13.09
N ASP A 40 9.15 -4.77 -14.01
CA ASP A 40 9.28 -3.32 -14.15
C ASP A 40 8.74 -2.61 -12.89
N PRO A 41 9.56 -1.83 -12.19
CA PRO A 41 9.11 -1.08 -11.02
C PRO A 41 8.35 0.20 -11.38
N GLN A 42 8.28 0.57 -12.65
CA GLN A 42 7.71 1.85 -13.06
C GLN A 42 6.27 2.07 -12.59
N PRO A 43 5.36 1.08 -12.65
CA PRO A 43 4.01 1.29 -12.13
C PRO A 43 3.98 1.72 -10.66
N LEU A 44 4.87 1.19 -9.83
CA LEU A 44 4.98 1.57 -8.43
C LEU A 44 5.54 2.99 -8.27
N LYS A 45 6.51 3.37 -9.10
CA LYS A 45 7.02 4.75 -9.13
C LYS A 45 5.94 5.72 -9.56
N ASP A 46 5.13 5.35 -10.54
CA ASP A 46 4.11 6.24 -11.10
C ASP A 46 2.99 6.55 -10.11
N ILE A 47 2.68 5.64 -9.19
CA ILE A 47 1.61 5.83 -8.22
C ILE A 47 2.08 6.42 -6.90
N THR A 48 3.38 6.58 -6.71
CA THR A 48 3.98 7.10 -5.47
C THR A 48 4.76 8.37 -5.71
N THR A 49 4.98 9.11 -4.64
CA THR A 49 5.83 10.30 -4.65
C THR A 49 6.45 10.49 -3.27
N GLY A 50 7.44 11.34 -3.15
CA GLY A 50 8.05 11.72 -1.88
C GLY A 50 8.61 10.53 -1.09
N GLN A 51 8.35 10.54 0.22
CA GLN A 51 8.90 9.57 1.16
C GLN A 51 8.51 8.13 0.81
N THR A 52 7.25 7.89 0.49
CA THR A 52 6.79 6.54 0.17
C THR A 52 7.50 5.99 -1.05
N GLN A 53 7.70 6.80 -2.09
CA GLN A 53 8.43 6.38 -3.27
C GLN A 53 9.87 5.97 -2.94
N GLU A 54 10.56 6.78 -2.16
CA GLU A 54 11.95 6.50 -1.76
C GLU A 54 12.04 5.20 -0.97
N LEU A 55 11.17 5.03 0.03
CA LEU A 55 11.17 3.85 0.89
C LEU A 55 10.81 2.59 0.11
N ASP A 56 9.80 2.67 -0.77
CA ASP A 56 9.39 1.52 -1.57
C ASP A 56 10.47 1.07 -2.53
N MET A 57 11.16 2.01 -3.18
CA MET A 57 12.23 1.66 -4.11
C MET A 57 13.43 1.05 -3.37
N GLU A 58 13.77 1.58 -2.21
CA GLU A 58 14.83 1.04 -1.37
C GLU A 58 14.49 -0.39 -0.92
N GLU A 59 13.28 -0.60 -0.42
CA GLU A 59 12.83 -1.91 0.04
C GLU A 59 12.79 -2.93 -1.11
N LEU A 60 12.26 -2.53 -2.25
CA LEU A 60 12.21 -3.38 -3.44
C LEU A 60 13.61 -3.82 -3.87
N ASN A 61 14.54 -2.87 -3.91
CA ASN A 61 15.93 -3.17 -4.27
C ASN A 61 16.58 -4.13 -3.27
N ASP A 62 16.32 -3.95 -1.98
CA ASP A 62 16.85 -4.84 -0.95
C ASP A 62 16.30 -6.26 -1.09
N TYR A 63 15.01 -6.42 -1.29
CA TYR A 63 14.42 -7.74 -1.52
C TYR A 63 15.02 -8.40 -2.75
N ARG A 64 15.10 -7.69 -3.86
CA ARG A 64 15.65 -8.23 -5.11
C ARG A 64 17.11 -8.62 -4.99
N LYS A 65 17.91 -7.79 -4.32
CA LYS A 65 19.31 -8.08 -4.06
C LYS A 65 19.50 -9.37 -3.26
N ASN A 66 18.57 -9.65 -2.35
CA ASN A 66 18.61 -10.85 -1.52
C ASN A 66 17.86 -12.04 -2.13
N GLY A 67 17.36 -11.91 -3.36
CA GLY A 67 16.64 -12.99 -4.02
C GLY A 67 15.26 -13.27 -3.41
N GLN A 68 14.63 -12.26 -2.83
CA GLN A 68 13.36 -12.39 -2.11
C GLN A 68 12.21 -11.79 -2.90
N VAL A 69 11.09 -12.49 -2.93
CA VAL A 69 9.89 -12.05 -3.64
C VAL A 69 8.66 -12.21 -2.75
N GLN A 70 7.65 -11.41 -3.04
CA GLN A 70 6.36 -11.54 -2.38
C GLN A 70 5.50 -12.59 -3.08
N THR A 71 4.82 -13.41 -2.29
CA THR A 71 3.75 -14.31 -2.76
C THR A 71 2.43 -13.89 -2.14
N GLY A 72 1.32 -14.22 -2.80
CA GLY A 72 -0.01 -13.88 -2.31
C GLY A 72 -0.34 -12.40 -2.45
N VAL A 73 -1.39 -11.97 -1.80
CA VAL A 73 -1.93 -10.62 -1.93
C VAL A 73 -2.20 -9.99 -0.57
N THR A 74 -2.13 -8.66 -0.55
CA THR A 74 -2.53 -7.85 0.60
C THR A 74 -4.02 -7.56 0.51
N ILE A 75 -4.73 -7.81 1.60
CA ILE A 75 -6.14 -7.46 1.71
C ILE A 75 -6.22 -6.05 2.29
N VAL A 76 -6.94 -5.17 1.60
CA VAL A 76 -7.04 -3.75 1.96
C VAL A 76 -8.49 -3.39 2.26
N ARG A 77 -8.69 -2.72 3.39
CA ARG A 77 -10.00 -2.19 3.76
C ARG A 77 -9.86 -0.71 4.08
N ILE A 78 -10.57 0.12 3.33
CA ILE A 78 -10.60 1.56 3.61
C ILE A 78 -11.57 1.79 4.77
N THR A 79 -11.10 2.51 5.79
CA THR A 79 -11.92 2.77 6.97
C THR A 79 -12.38 4.21 7.07
N ASN A 80 -11.62 5.16 6.52
CA ASN A 80 -12.00 6.58 6.56
C ASN A 80 -11.20 7.37 5.52
N ALA A 81 -11.66 8.56 5.21
CA ALA A 81 -10.94 9.54 4.40
C ALA A 81 -11.23 10.93 4.95
N SER A 82 -10.19 11.75 5.07
CA SER A 82 -10.32 13.13 5.54
C SER A 82 -11.01 13.99 4.50
N VAL A 83 -11.47 15.17 4.93
CA VAL A 83 -11.82 16.22 3.97
C VAL A 83 -10.58 16.59 3.17
N VAL A 84 -10.80 17.14 1.97
CA VAL A 84 -9.71 17.63 1.13
C VAL A 84 -9.03 18.81 1.82
N LYS A 85 -7.71 18.75 1.88
CA LYS A 85 -6.85 19.83 2.40
C LYS A 85 -5.95 20.32 1.28
N GLU A 86 -5.36 21.47 1.46
CA GLU A 86 -4.32 21.95 0.56
C GLU A 86 -2.98 21.91 1.29
N GLU A 87 -2.00 21.23 0.70
CA GLU A 87 -0.64 21.17 1.23
C GLU A 87 0.33 21.36 0.06
N ASN A 88 1.24 22.32 0.19
CA ASN A 88 2.23 22.62 -0.84
C ASN A 88 1.59 22.88 -2.23
N GLY A 89 0.41 23.49 -2.24
CA GLY A 89 -0.31 23.82 -3.49
C GLY A 89 -1.07 22.66 -4.11
N LEU A 90 -1.12 21.50 -3.45
CA LEU A 90 -1.83 20.32 -3.94
C LEU A 90 -3.01 19.98 -3.04
N ALA A 91 -4.06 19.45 -3.64
CA ALA A 91 -5.16 18.85 -2.88
C ALA A 91 -4.66 17.53 -2.27
N VAL A 92 -4.91 17.34 -0.98
CA VAL A 92 -4.47 16.14 -0.24
C VAL A 92 -5.65 15.59 0.54
N VAL A 93 -5.83 14.28 0.46
CA VAL A 93 -6.78 13.53 1.29
C VAL A 93 -5.97 12.52 2.11
N THR A 94 -6.15 12.51 3.42
CA THR A 94 -5.56 11.48 4.27
C THR A 94 -6.54 10.32 4.34
N VAL A 95 -6.12 9.17 3.83
CA VAL A 95 -6.93 7.95 3.81
C VAL A 95 -6.47 7.05 4.96
N GLN A 96 -7.44 6.54 5.72
CA GLN A 96 -7.18 5.52 6.73
C GLN A 96 -7.57 4.16 6.16
N ALA A 97 -6.69 3.19 6.33
CA ALA A 97 -6.90 1.85 5.82
C ALA A 97 -6.37 0.82 6.80
N CYS A 98 -6.96 -0.35 6.76
CA CYS A 98 -6.44 -1.54 7.42
C CYS A 98 -5.94 -2.49 6.35
N THR A 99 -4.76 -3.07 6.55
CA THR A 99 -4.25 -4.13 5.68
C THR A 99 -4.11 -5.42 6.46
N ASP A 100 -4.35 -6.52 5.76
CA ASP A 100 -4.15 -7.87 6.28
C ASP A 100 -3.24 -8.62 5.29
N THR A 101 -2.06 -8.98 5.77
CA THR A 101 -1.06 -9.70 4.96
C THR A 101 -0.99 -11.18 5.32
N SER A 102 -1.98 -11.71 6.00
CA SER A 102 -2.01 -13.15 6.35
C SER A 102 -1.99 -14.06 5.13
N LYS A 103 -2.43 -13.57 3.97
CA LYS A 103 -2.43 -14.29 2.70
C LYS A 103 -1.24 -13.95 1.81
N ALA A 104 -0.31 -13.15 2.31
CA ALA A 104 0.91 -12.76 1.61
C ALA A 104 2.13 -13.21 2.40
N ASP A 105 3.24 -13.41 1.72
CA ASP A 105 4.50 -13.77 2.35
C ASP A 105 5.65 -13.20 1.55
N ILE A 106 6.80 -13.07 2.16
CA ILE A 106 8.06 -12.80 1.48
C ILE A 106 8.91 -14.05 1.59
N VAL A 107 9.31 -14.57 0.46
CA VAL A 107 10.01 -15.86 0.41
C VAL A 107 11.31 -15.75 -0.38
N ASP A 108 12.24 -16.63 -0.07
CA ASP A 108 13.41 -16.83 -0.92
C ASP A 108 12.93 -17.42 -2.25
N SER A 109 13.31 -16.78 -3.36
CA SER A 109 12.82 -17.18 -4.70
C SER A 109 13.30 -18.55 -5.14
N LYS A 110 14.39 -19.06 -4.57
CA LYS A 110 14.95 -20.36 -4.93
C LYS A 110 14.38 -21.49 -4.10
N THR A 111 14.17 -21.25 -2.79
CA THR A 111 13.76 -22.30 -1.86
C THR A 111 12.28 -22.24 -1.52
N GLY A 112 11.63 -21.10 -1.72
CA GLY A 112 10.25 -20.89 -1.32
C GLY A 112 10.08 -20.68 0.20
N LYS A 113 11.17 -20.60 0.94
CA LYS A 113 11.10 -20.41 2.39
C LYS A 113 10.76 -18.98 2.74
N SER A 114 9.82 -18.81 3.69
CA SER A 114 9.50 -17.52 4.26
C SER A 114 10.71 -16.91 4.96
N ILE A 115 10.88 -15.59 4.83
CA ILE A 115 11.90 -14.86 5.58
C ILE A 115 11.44 -14.57 7.01
N PHE A 116 10.17 -14.81 7.33
CA PHE A 116 9.61 -14.54 8.65
C PHE A 116 9.59 -15.82 9.49
N GLU A 117 9.90 -15.68 10.78
CA GLU A 117 9.65 -16.73 11.74
C GLU A 117 8.13 -16.80 12.01
N PRO A 118 7.55 -18.00 12.15
CA PRO A 118 6.13 -18.13 12.43
C PRO A 118 5.71 -17.33 13.66
N GLY A 119 4.66 -16.53 13.51
CA GLY A 119 4.10 -15.72 14.58
C GLY A 119 4.89 -14.49 14.98
N LYS A 120 5.95 -14.13 14.24
CA LYS A 120 6.81 -13.01 14.61
C LYS A 120 6.51 -11.71 13.85
N ARG A 121 5.77 -11.77 12.76
CA ARG A 121 5.41 -10.54 12.04
C ARG A 121 4.02 -10.06 12.38
N SER A 122 3.83 -8.75 12.26
CA SER A 122 2.50 -8.16 12.37
C SER A 122 1.79 -8.30 11.02
N ILE A 123 0.69 -9.02 11.01
CA ILE A 123 -0.07 -9.25 9.77
C ILE A 123 -1.19 -8.22 9.57
N ARG A 124 -1.53 -7.47 10.61
CA ARG A 124 -2.58 -6.43 10.51
C ARG A 124 -1.99 -5.09 10.88
N LEU A 125 -2.12 -4.14 9.96
CA LEU A 125 -1.61 -2.79 10.12
C LEU A 125 -2.74 -1.78 9.87
N LYS A 126 -2.72 -0.73 10.68
CA LYS A 126 -3.55 0.45 10.46
C LYS A 126 -2.68 1.53 9.83
N TRP A 127 -3.15 2.09 8.74
CA TRP A 127 -2.42 3.08 7.97
C TRP A 127 -3.10 4.44 7.98
N ASN A 128 -2.27 5.48 7.99
CA ASN A 128 -2.67 6.84 7.61
C ASN A 128 -1.84 7.20 6.37
N ILE A 129 -2.50 7.45 5.26
CA ILE A 129 -1.85 7.61 3.97
C ILE A 129 -2.29 8.93 3.35
N ASP A 130 -1.34 9.83 3.12
CA ASP A 130 -1.61 11.08 2.42
C ASP A 130 -1.58 10.83 0.93
N VAL A 131 -2.69 11.12 0.27
CA VAL A 131 -2.84 10.99 -1.18
C VAL A 131 -2.97 12.38 -1.75
N ALA A 132 -2.04 12.75 -2.63
CA ALA A 132 -1.97 14.09 -3.23
C ALA A 132 -2.40 14.06 -4.68
N LYS A 133 -3.20 15.06 -5.08
CA LYS A 133 -3.60 15.22 -6.47
C LYS A 133 -2.54 16.02 -7.21
N THR A 134 -1.81 15.36 -8.08
CA THR A 134 -0.76 15.96 -8.91
C THR A 134 -1.31 16.21 -10.32
N GLY A 135 -0.49 16.83 -11.18
CA GLY A 135 -0.84 16.98 -12.59
C GLY A 135 -1.05 15.66 -13.33
N ASP A 136 -0.45 14.58 -12.82
CA ASP A 136 -0.55 13.22 -13.39
C ASP A 136 -1.56 12.35 -12.63
N GLY A 137 -2.38 12.93 -11.77
CA GLY A 137 -3.39 12.23 -11.00
C GLY A 137 -3.04 12.11 -9.52
N TRP A 138 -3.81 11.31 -8.80
CA TRP A 138 -3.59 11.08 -7.38
C TRP A 138 -2.40 10.16 -7.16
N LYS A 139 -1.55 10.50 -6.19
CA LYS A 139 -0.35 9.71 -5.85
C LYS A 139 -0.21 9.56 -4.34
N ILE A 140 0.32 8.41 -3.95
CA ILE A 140 0.63 8.13 -2.54
C ILE A 140 1.87 8.94 -2.15
N GLY A 141 1.72 9.78 -1.14
CA GLY A 141 2.80 10.57 -0.58
C GLY A 141 3.30 9.97 0.73
N ASP A 142 3.19 10.72 1.82
CA ASP A 142 3.64 10.26 3.13
C ASP A 142 2.65 9.25 3.72
N SER A 143 3.17 8.27 4.42
CA SER A 143 2.34 7.30 5.11
C SER A 143 2.97 6.89 6.43
N THR A 144 2.11 6.53 7.37
CA THR A 144 2.49 5.94 8.65
C THR A 144 1.62 4.71 8.91
N ASN A 145 2.16 3.76 9.64
CA ASN A 145 1.39 2.60 10.04
C ASN A 145 1.73 2.18 11.47
N GLU A 146 0.84 1.41 12.07
CA GLU A 146 1.01 0.83 13.38
C GLU A 146 0.31 -0.52 13.45
N ASN A 147 0.73 -1.36 14.40
CA ASN A 147 0.06 -2.62 14.66
C ASN A 147 -1.37 -2.34 15.10
N ALA A 148 -2.33 -3.09 14.57
CA ALA A 148 -3.72 -2.84 14.86
C ALA A 148 -4.52 -4.14 14.99
N LEU A 149 -4.53 -4.68 16.22
CA LEU A 149 -5.33 -5.86 16.53
C LEU A 149 -6.83 -5.59 16.33
N GLY A 150 -7.26 -4.35 16.51
CA GLY A 150 -8.65 -3.94 16.31
C GLY A 150 -9.02 -3.58 14.88
N CYS A 151 -8.08 -3.70 13.95
CA CYS A 151 -8.34 -3.42 12.55
C CYS A 151 -9.27 -4.49 11.98
N PRO A 152 -10.36 -4.12 11.28
CA PRO A 152 -11.23 -5.11 10.68
C PRO A 152 -10.46 -6.03 9.74
N ALA A 153 -10.80 -7.29 9.78
CA ALA A 153 -10.20 -8.27 8.87
C ALA A 153 -10.78 -8.12 7.47
#